data_5a18bebaf53e3a2eb7ce56414577121f
#
_entry.id   5a18bebaf53e3a2eb7ce56414577121f
#
_cell.length_a   1.000
_cell.length_b   1.000
_cell.length_c   1.000
_cell.angle_alpha   90.00
_cell.angle_beta   90.00
_cell.angle_gamma   90.00
#
_symmetry.space_group_name_H-M   'P 1'
#
loop_
_entity.id
_entity.type
_entity.pdbx_description
1 polymer ?
#
loop_
_entity_poly.entity_id
_entity_poly.type
_entity_poly.pdbx_seq_one_letter_code
_entity_poly.pdbx_strand_id
1 'polypeptide(L)'
;MRPARSLLICTLGALAVACVLVSTKADAGEARRPYRVGVLNEAWAANHPTVEGLKVGLKELGLEEGRDVTFDIHFTKGDPSATNAAAAGLVKTQVDLLFTSNEAATLAARDTTQKVPIVFTLVGDPVAAGIVKQLAYPGGNVTGVSSLTTELVPKRLETLKRLVPTVQRVWAIYYVADPSSVAAAWKAREVGPRLKLGVVERAVHTPEELERALKGLRPGDALLPPDIATMDIPAVILEASLAARIPAVFPAALWVGHGGLVSYGPDYYAQGVQAARLVAKILRGARAHDLPVEGADKIDLAVNLKTASFLGLTVPRTVLLRADRLQR
;
A
#
# COMPACT_ATOMS: atom_id res chain seq x y z
N MET A 1 -35.23 -75.57 -73.77
CA MET A 1 -36.10 -74.77 -74.65
C MET A 1 -36.74 -73.60 -73.90
N ARG A 2 -36.48 -72.44 -74.36
CA ARG A 2 -37.05 -71.11 -74.00
C ARG A 2 -36.88 -70.54 -72.61
N PRO A 3 -36.48 -69.35 -72.51
CA PRO A 3 -35.96 -68.70 -71.31
C PRO A 3 -37.00 -67.80 -70.62
N ALA A 4 -36.81 -67.70 -69.32
CA ALA A 4 -37.55 -66.75 -68.43
C ALA A 4 -36.87 -65.40 -68.39
N ARG A 5 -37.62 -64.36 -68.64
CA ARG A 5 -37.19 -62.98 -68.54
C ARG A 5 -37.23 -62.45 -67.12
N SER A 6 -36.09 -62.05 -66.55
CA SER A 6 -36.02 -61.43 -65.28
C SER A 6 -36.38 -59.93 -65.39
N LEU A 7 -37.33 -59.51 -64.61
CA LEU A 7 -37.74 -58.11 -64.41
C LEU A 7 -36.87 -57.45 -63.35
N LEU A 8 -36.15 -56.42 -63.77
CA LEU A 8 -35.29 -55.63 -62.83
C LEU A 8 -36.16 -54.52 -62.23
N ILE A 9 -36.44 -54.58 -60.96
CA ILE A 9 -37.11 -53.51 -60.21
C ILE A 9 -36.05 -52.67 -59.56
N CYS A 10 -35.87 -51.42 -60.06
CA CYS A 10 -35.07 -50.39 -59.42
C CYS A 10 -35.86 -49.75 -58.28
N THR A 11 -35.45 -50.02 -57.06
CA THR A 11 -35.92 -49.26 -55.88
C THR A 11 -34.98 -48.13 -55.61
N LEU A 12 -35.40 -46.86 -55.86
CA LEU A 12 -34.72 -45.66 -55.40
C LEU A 12 -34.88 -45.56 -53.87
N GLY A 13 -33.79 -45.75 -53.18
CA GLY A 13 -33.70 -45.44 -51.74
C GLY A 13 -33.44 -43.93 -51.54
N ALA A 14 -34.44 -43.22 -51.10
CA ALA A 14 -34.27 -41.84 -50.69
C ALA A 14 -33.52 -41.80 -49.34
N LEU A 15 -32.27 -41.33 -49.38
CA LEU A 15 -31.46 -41.08 -48.16
C LEU A 15 -31.89 -39.73 -47.57
N ALA A 16 -32.72 -39.74 -46.55
CA ALA A 16 -33.05 -38.55 -45.76
C ALA A 16 -31.87 -38.20 -44.87
N VAL A 17 -31.07 -37.19 -45.22
CA VAL A 17 -30.07 -36.59 -44.38
C VAL A 17 -30.78 -35.72 -43.33
N ALA A 18 -30.98 -36.24 -42.14
CA ALA A 18 -31.44 -35.46 -40.99
C ALA A 18 -30.28 -34.55 -40.52
N CYS A 19 -30.27 -33.28 -40.95
CA CYS A 19 -29.45 -32.25 -40.34
C CYS A 19 -29.91 -32.02 -38.90
N VAL A 20 -29.23 -32.61 -37.95
CA VAL A 20 -29.38 -32.27 -36.53
C VAL A 20 -28.71 -30.90 -36.32
N LEU A 21 -29.51 -29.83 -36.37
CA LEU A 21 -29.09 -28.51 -35.89
C LEU A 21 -28.86 -28.61 -34.38
N VAL A 22 -27.61 -28.89 -33.97
CA VAL A 22 -27.17 -28.68 -32.62
C VAL A 22 -27.16 -27.15 -32.40
N SER A 23 -28.27 -26.62 -31.90
CA SER A 23 -28.30 -25.27 -31.33
C SER A 23 -27.37 -25.26 -30.15
N THR A 24 -26.12 -24.85 -30.35
CA THR A 24 -25.29 -24.38 -29.26
C THR A 24 -25.99 -23.15 -28.68
N LYS A 25 -26.79 -23.33 -27.65
CA LYS A 25 -27.11 -22.23 -26.77
C LYS A 25 -25.75 -21.72 -26.27
N ALA A 26 -25.29 -20.61 -26.86
CA ALA A 26 -24.32 -19.79 -26.18
C ALA A 26 -24.98 -19.46 -24.83
N ASP A 27 -24.45 -20.01 -23.75
CA ASP A 27 -24.74 -19.53 -22.41
C ASP A 27 -24.40 -18.05 -22.42
N ALA A 28 -25.43 -17.23 -22.64
CA ALA A 28 -25.36 -15.82 -22.31
C ALA A 28 -25.27 -15.83 -20.79
N GLY A 29 -24.01 -15.88 -20.28
CA GLY A 29 -23.72 -15.81 -18.87
C GLY A 29 -24.55 -14.69 -18.29
N GLU A 30 -25.34 -14.99 -17.26
CA GLU A 30 -26.04 -13.97 -16.49
C GLU A 30 -25.07 -12.80 -16.27
N ALA A 31 -25.46 -11.59 -16.66
CA ALA A 31 -24.62 -10.42 -16.54
C ALA A 31 -24.24 -10.28 -15.06
N ARG A 32 -23.07 -10.77 -14.74
CA ARG A 32 -22.57 -10.78 -13.35
C ARG A 32 -22.47 -9.33 -12.90
N ARG A 33 -23.10 -8.99 -11.76
CA ARG A 33 -22.98 -7.64 -11.21
C ARG A 33 -21.51 -7.28 -11.02
N PRO A 34 -21.13 -6.02 -11.21
CA PRO A 34 -19.79 -5.56 -10.88
C PRO A 34 -19.43 -5.89 -9.43
N TYR A 35 -18.19 -6.28 -9.20
CA TYR A 35 -17.65 -6.40 -7.85
C TYR A 35 -17.66 -5.05 -7.16
N ARG A 36 -17.99 -5.01 -5.88
CA ARG A 36 -17.99 -3.81 -5.06
C ARG A 36 -16.78 -3.82 -4.15
N VAL A 37 -15.84 -2.92 -4.39
CA VAL A 37 -14.65 -2.75 -3.55
C VAL A 37 -14.86 -1.53 -2.64
N GLY A 38 -14.98 -1.77 -1.34
CA GLY A 38 -14.98 -0.72 -0.34
C GLY A 38 -13.56 -0.24 -0.08
N VAL A 39 -13.30 1.04 -0.20
CA VAL A 39 -11.99 1.64 0.07
C VAL A 39 -12.07 2.47 1.33
N LEU A 40 -11.27 2.12 2.33
CA LEU A 40 -11.14 2.85 3.59
C LEU A 40 -9.74 3.44 3.70
N ASN A 41 -9.66 4.76 3.67
CA ASN A 41 -8.40 5.49 3.66
C ASN A 41 -8.47 6.67 4.63
N GLU A 42 -7.47 6.80 5.51
CA GLU A 42 -7.33 7.95 6.43
C GLU A 42 -6.70 9.18 5.78
N ALA A 43 -6.37 9.14 4.49
CA ALA A 43 -5.79 10.28 3.79
C ALA A 43 -6.74 11.49 3.72
N TRP A 44 -6.16 12.65 3.43
CA TRP A 44 -6.85 13.92 3.31
C TRP A 44 -7.50 14.14 1.94
N ALA A 45 -7.12 13.34 0.93
CA ALA A 45 -7.56 13.54 -0.44
C ALA A 45 -8.05 12.25 -1.10
N ALA A 46 -9.06 12.40 -1.95
CA ALA A 46 -9.69 11.33 -2.72
C ALA A 46 -8.74 10.63 -3.71
N ASN A 47 -7.72 11.35 -4.19
CA ASN A 47 -6.74 10.89 -5.17
C ASN A 47 -5.46 10.33 -4.51
N HIS A 48 -5.61 9.58 -3.43
CA HIS A 48 -4.45 8.98 -2.78
C HIS A 48 -3.71 8.02 -3.74
N PRO A 49 -2.36 8.08 -3.85
CA PRO A 49 -1.62 7.30 -4.84
C PRO A 49 -1.87 5.79 -4.80
N THR A 50 -2.10 5.19 -3.63
CA THR A 50 -2.41 3.75 -3.54
C THR A 50 -3.74 3.39 -4.18
N VAL A 51 -4.75 4.28 -4.09
CA VAL A 51 -6.07 4.06 -4.68
C VAL A 51 -6.00 4.19 -6.20
N GLU A 52 -5.27 5.18 -6.69
CA GLU A 52 -5.01 5.34 -8.12
C GLU A 52 -4.24 4.15 -8.69
N GLY A 53 -3.19 3.69 -7.99
CA GLY A 53 -2.45 2.50 -8.36
C GLY A 53 -3.32 1.24 -8.36
N LEU A 54 -4.20 1.07 -7.37
CA LEU A 54 -5.16 -0.04 -7.33
C LEU A 54 -6.06 -0.05 -8.58
N LYS A 55 -6.65 1.11 -8.93
CA LYS A 55 -7.53 1.22 -10.09
C LYS A 55 -6.81 0.88 -11.38
N VAL A 56 -5.60 1.42 -11.58
CA VAL A 56 -4.79 1.14 -12.77
C VAL A 56 -4.38 -0.33 -12.81
N GLY A 57 -3.90 -0.90 -11.71
CA GLY A 57 -3.50 -2.31 -11.66
C GLY A 57 -4.68 -3.27 -11.90
N LEU A 58 -5.88 -2.97 -11.41
CA LEU A 58 -7.07 -3.76 -11.70
C LEU A 58 -7.46 -3.69 -13.18
N LYS A 59 -7.39 -2.49 -13.79
CA LYS A 59 -7.64 -2.32 -15.22
C LYS A 59 -6.65 -3.12 -16.08
N GLU A 60 -5.35 -3.10 -15.73
CA GLU A 60 -4.32 -3.91 -16.41
C GLU A 60 -4.58 -5.42 -16.27
N LEU A 61 -5.24 -5.84 -15.20
CA LEU A 61 -5.67 -7.22 -14.96
C LEU A 61 -7.04 -7.55 -15.58
N GLY A 62 -7.63 -6.63 -16.36
CA GLY A 62 -8.89 -6.83 -17.08
C GLY A 62 -10.15 -6.60 -16.24
N LEU A 63 -10.02 -5.92 -15.09
CA LEU A 63 -11.14 -5.51 -14.22
C LEU A 63 -11.36 -4.00 -14.36
N GLU A 64 -12.25 -3.58 -15.25
CA GLU A 64 -12.52 -2.17 -15.54
C GLU A 64 -13.57 -1.58 -14.59
N GLU A 65 -13.28 -0.37 -14.09
CA GLU A 65 -14.21 0.39 -13.26
C GLU A 65 -15.50 0.69 -14.03
N GLY A 66 -16.65 0.49 -13.41
CA GLY A 66 -17.98 0.68 -13.98
C GLY A 66 -18.51 -0.55 -14.74
N ARG A 67 -17.66 -1.44 -15.24
CA ARG A 67 -18.07 -2.67 -15.91
C ARG A 67 -17.90 -3.89 -15.03
N ASP A 68 -16.71 -4.11 -14.48
CA ASP A 68 -16.33 -5.30 -13.72
C ASP A 68 -16.18 -5.02 -12.23
N VAL A 69 -15.83 -3.79 -11.87
CA VAL A 69 -15.62 -3.35 -10.50
C VAL A 69 -16.18 -1.94 -10.27
N THR A 70 -16.71 -1.71 -9.08
CA THR A 70 -17.10 -0.40 -8.59
C THR A 70 -16.42 -0.12 -7.24
N PHE A 71 -16.11 1.14 -6.97
CA PHE A 71 -15.44 1.56 -5.74
C PHE A 71 -16.38 2.42 -4.90
N ASP A 72 -16.49 2.06 -3.61
CA ASP A 72 -17.15 2.85 -2.57
C ASP A 72 -16.03 3.40 -1.66
N ILE A 73 -15.66 4.67 -1.84
CA ILE A 73 -14.42 5.23 -1.30
C ILE A 73 -14.72 6.19 -0.16
N HIS A 74 -14.15 5.91 1.02
CA HIS A 74 -14.26 6.71 2.22
C HIS A 74 -12.91 7.26 2.67
N PHE A 75 -12.83 8.58 2.83
CA PHE A 75 -11.66 9.28 3.37
C PHE A 75 -12.01 9.86 4.73
N THR A 76 -11.26 9.49 5.75
CA THR A 76 -11.62 9.81 7.15
C THR A 76 -10.70 10.85 7.80
N LYS A 77 -9.71 11.35 7.06
CA LYS A 77 -8.80 12.44 7.49
C LYS A 77 -8.14 12.19 8.86
N GLY A 78 -7.83 10.94 9.15
CA GLY A 78 -7.23 10.55 10.43
C GLY A 78 -8.15 10.59 11.65
N ASP A 79 -9.49 10.72 11.45
CA ASP A 79 -10.48 10.65 12.52
C ASP A 79 -10.85 9.19 12.83
N PRO A 80 -10.49 8.64 14.01
CA PRO A 80 -10.77 7.26 14.36
C PRO A 80 -12.27 6.93 14.41
N SER A 81 -13.11 7.88 14.84
CA SER A 81 -14.56 7.70 14.91
C SER A 81 -15.16 7.58 13.53
N ALA A 82 -14.75 8.46 12.60
CA ALA A 82 -15.15 8.40 11.20
C ALA A 82 -14.63 7.11 10.52
N THR A 83 -13.41 6.66 10.85
CA THR A 83 -12.82 5.43 10.32
C THR A 83 -13.63 4.20 10.72
N ASN A 84 -13.98 4.06 12.00
CA ASN A 84 -14.83 2.97 12.48
C ASN A 84 -16.25 3.00 11.88
N ALA A 85 -16.85 4.18 11.78
CA ALA A 85 -18.18 4.35 11.18
C ALA A 85 -18.17 4.00 9.68
N ALA A 86 -17.13 4.40 8.95
CA ALA A 86 -16.98 4.09 7.53
C ALA A 86 -16.75 2.59 7.30
N ALA A 87 -15.91 1.92 8.12
CA ALA A 87 -15.72 0.47 8.07
C ALA A 87 -17.07 -0.27 8.24
N ALA A 88 -17.86 0.09 9.26
CA ALA A 88 -19.15 -0.50 9.51
C ALA A 88 -20.15 -0.23 8.37
N GLY A 89 -20.14 0.98 7.81
CA GLY A 89 -20.96 1.36 6.66
C GLY A 89 -20.66 0.51 5.42
N LEU A 90 -19.38 0.34 5.07
CA LEU A 90 -18.94 -0.46 3.95
C LEU A 90 -19.34 -1.95 4.08
N VAL A 91 -19.20 -2.52 5.28
CA VAL A 91 -19.66 -3.90 5.54
C VAL A 91 -21.18 -4.01 5.40
N LYS A 92 -21.94 -3.04 5.92
CA LYS A 92 -23.40 -3.01 5.81
C LYS A 92 -23.88 -2.91 4.37
N THR A 93 -23.16 -2.21 3.49
CA THR A 93 -23.49 -2.10 2.06
C THR A 93 -23.08 -3.34 1.26
N GLN A 94 -22.59 -4.39 1.91
CA GLN A 94 -22.26 -5.68 1.31
C GLN A 94 -21.21 -5.58 0.19
N VAL A 95 -20.09 -4.91 0.47
CA VAL A 95 -18.93 -4.92 -0.43
C VAL A 95 -18.34 -6.33 -0.53
N ASP A 96 -17.77 -6.67 -1.69
CA ASP A 96 -17.15 -7.97 -1.93
C ASP A 96 -15.74 -8.06 -1.34
N LEU A 97 -15.09 -6.89 -1.13
CA LEU A 97 -13.74 -6.76 -0.59
C LEU A 97 -13.56 -5.38 0.02
N LEU A 98 -12.79 -5.30 1.10
CA LEU A 98 -12.29 -4.04 1.66
C LEU A 98 -10.82 -3.84 1.26
N PHE A 99 -10.52 -2.68 0.68
CA PHE A 99 -9.17 -2.20 0.46
C PHE A 99 -8.87 -1.11 1.48
N THR A 100 -7.82 -1.28 2.28
CA THR A 100 -7.49 -0.35 3.35
C THR A 100 -6.09 0.25 3.16
N SER A 101 -5.96 1.52 3.49
CA SER A 101 -4.66 2.21 3.44
C SER A 101 -4.30 2.68 4.83
N ASN A 102 -3.24 2.15 5.38
CA ASN A 102 -2.64 2.29 6.70
C ASN A 102 -3.15 1.32 7.77
N GLU A 103 -2.48 1.38 8.92
CA GLU A 103 -2.70 0.47 10.05
C GLU A 103 -4.06 0.68 10.71
N ALA A 104 -4.42 1.93 11.03
CA ALA A 104 -5.67 2.22 11.73
C ALA A 104 -6.91 1.84 10.91
N ALA A 105 -6.94 2.16 9.61
CA ALA A 105 -8.01 1.74 8.71
C ALA A 105 -8.10 0.21 8.60
N THR A 106 -6.96 -0.49 8.59
CA THR A 106 -6.92 -1.96 8.50
C THR A 106 -7.45 -2.61 9.79
N LEU A 107 -7.06 -2.08 10.96
CA LEU A 107 -7.56 -2.54 12.25
C LEU A 107 -9.06 -2.30 12.38
N ALA A 108 -9.57 -1.12 12.03
CA ALA A 108 -10.99 -0.80 12.03
C ALA A 108 -11.80 -1.76 11.14
N ALA A 109 -11.31 -2.03 9.93
CA ALA A 109 -11.95 -2.99 9.02
C ALA A 109 -11.94 -4.41 9.58
N ARG A 110 -10.82 -4.89 10.12
CA ARG A 110 -10.67 -6.23 10.71
C ARG A 110 -11.59 -6.42 11.92
N ASP A 111 -11.70 -5.41 12.77
CA ASP A 111 -12.53 -5.46 13.97
C ASP A 111 -14.03 -5.43 13.63
N THR A 112 -14.37 -4.87 12.45
CA THR A 112 -15.76 -4.81 11.97
C THR A 112 -16.22 -6.13 11.30
N THR A 113 -15.34 -6.87 10.63
CA THR A 113 -15.73 -8.08 9.87
C THR A 113 -14.68 -9.17 9.90
N GLN A 114 -15.14 -10.42 10.03
CA GLN A 114 -14.34 -11.64 9.85
C GLN A 114 -14.66 -12.38 8.54
N LYS A 115 -15.61 -11.84 7.74
CA LYS A 115 -16.13 -12.49 6.53
C LYS A 115 -15.69 -11.81 5.25
N VAL A 116 -15.80 -10.47 5.20
CA VAL A 116 -15.39 -9.69 4.03
C VAL A 116 -13.86 -9.70 3.96
N PRO A 117 -13.25 -10.13 2.84
CA PRO A 117 -11.80 -10.12 2.69
C PRO A 117 -11.25 -8.68 2.72
N ILE A 118 -10.08 -8.54 3.33
CA ILE A 118 -9.39 -7.25 3.48
C ILE A 118 -8.03 -7.35 2.81
N VAL A 119 -7.73 -6.39 1.93
CA VAL A 119 -6.40 -6.19 1.34
C VAL A 119 -5.87 -4.84 1.79
N PHE A 120 -4.79 -4.84 2.55
CA PHE A 120 -4.18 -3.62 3.04
C PHE A 120 -2.97 -3.15 2.22
N THR A 121 -2.69 -1.85 2.31
CA THR A 121 -1.45 -1.20 1.93
C THR A 121 -1.02 -0.23 3.04
N LEU A 122 0.20 0.30 2.98
CA LEU A 122 0.73 1.30 3.92
C LEU A 122 0.69 0.85 5.39
N VAL A 123 0.77 -0.44 5.65
CA VAL A 123 1.02 -0.99 6.98
C VAL A 123 2.52 -1.24 7.10
N GLY A 124 3.13 -0.62 8.10
CA GLY A 124 4.58 -0.64 8.26
C GLY A 124 5.12 -2.00 8.70
N ASP A 125 4.51 -2.57 9.73
CA ASP A 125 4.81 -3.91 10.26
C ASP A 125 3.50 -4.60 10.67
N PRO A 126 2.89 -5.38 9.77
CA PRO A 126 1.58 -5.98 10.03
C PRO A 126 1.59 -7.06 11.11
N VAL A 127 2.76 -7.59 11.48
CA VAL A 127 2.90 -8.54 12.60
C VAL A 127 2.99 -7.78 13.92
N ALA A 128 3.82 -6.74 14.01
CA ALA A 128 3.90 -5.88 15.21
C ALA A 128 2.56 -5.19 15.48
N ALA A 129 1.84 -4.77 14.44
CA ALA A 129 0.49 -4.21 14.53
C ALA A 129 -0.59 -5.23 14.92
N GLY A 130 -0.25 -6.52 15.01
CA GLY A 130 -1.21 -7.58 15.31
C GLY A 130 -2.28 -7.80 14.24
N ILE A 131 -2.11 -7.24 13.04
CA ILE A 131 -3.02 -7.39 11.92
C ILE A 131 -3.02 -8.82 11.40
N VAL A 132 -1.83 -9.41 11.28
CA VAL A 132 -1.62 -10.81 10.89
C VAL A 132 -0.69 -11.49 11.89
N LYS A 133 -0.78 -12.82 12.00
CA LYS A 133 0.10 -13.59 12.89
C LYS A 133 1.51 -13.76 12.30
N GLN A 134 1.59 -13.92 10.99
CA GLN A 134 2.83 -14.08 10.22
C GLN A 134 2.59 -13.73 8.75
N LEU A 135 3.64 -13.33 8.05
CA LEU A 135 3.50 -12.84 6.66
C LEU A 135 3.16 -13.95 5.67
N ALA A 136 3.80 -15.12 5.80
CA ALA A 136 3.61 -16.24 4.86
C ALA A 136 2.22 -16.87 4.92
N TYR A 137 1.63 -16.92 6.12
CA TYR A 137 0.30 -17.46 6.38
C TYR A 137 -0.45 -16.48 7.30
N PRO A 138 -1.04 -15.42 6.75
CA PRO A 138 -1.63 -14.35 7.56
C PRO A 138 -2.77 -14.82 8.47
N GLY A 139 -3.52 -15.81 8.00
CA GLY A 139 -4.71 -16.31 8.69
C GLY A 139 -5.89 -15.33 8.59
N GLY A 140 -7.08 -15.80 8.97
CA GLY A 140 -8.28 -14.95 8.93
C GLY A 140 -8.65 -14.45 7.53
N ASN A 141 -9.20 -13.25 7.46
CA ASN A 141 -9.69 -12.63 6.21
C ASN A 141 -8.80 -11.49 5.70
N VAL A 142 -7.57 -11.36 6.18
CA VAL A 142 -6.68 -10.21 5.91
C VAL A 142 -5.43 -10.66 5.18
N THR A 143 -5.05 -9.95 4.12
CA THR A 143 -3.74 -10.00 3.44
C THR A 143 -3.40 -8.60 2.93
N GLY A 144 -2.26 -8.40 2.29
CA GLY A 144 -1.92 -7.09 1.75
C GLY A 144 -0.46 -6.91 1.37
N VAL A 145 -0.06 -5.65 1.23
CA VAL A 145 1.31 -5.23 0.90
C VAL A 145 1.86 -4.37 2.04
N SER A 146 2.89 -4.88 2.73
CA SER A 146 3.59 -4.16 3.79
C SER A 146 4.52 -3.07 3.21
N SER A 147 4.59 -1.93 3.89
CA SER A 147 5.53 -0.84 3.58
C SER A 147 6.96 -1.12 4.03
N LEU A 148 7.21 -2.24 4.73
CA LEU A 148 8.53 -2.61 5.24
C LEU A 148 9.17 -1.50 6.10
N THR A 149 8.35 -0.79 6.89
CA THR A 149 8.81 0.41 7.60
C THR A 149 9.95 0.11 8.55
N THR A 150 9.84 -0.96 9.33
CA THR A 150 10.86 -1.39 10.28
C THR A 150 12.12 -1.89 9.58
N GLU A 151 11.97 -2.70 8.51
CA GLU A 151 13.06 -3.28 7.74
C GLU A 151 13.87 -2.23 6.97
N LEU A 152 13.25 -1.12 6.59
CA LEU A 152 13.91 -0.04 5.85
C LEU A 152 14.65 0.97 6.74
N VAL A 153 14.45 0.95 8.08
CA VAL A 153 15.12 1.86 9.01
C VAL A 153 16.65 1.86 8.87
N PRO A 154 17.35 0.70 8.79
CA PRO A 154 18.81 0.71 8.61
C PRO A 154 19.21 1.49 7.37
N LYS A 155 18.49 1.33 6.27
CA LYS A 155 18.78 1.99 5.00
C LYS A 155 18.49 3.48 5.01
N ARG A 156 17.42 3.88 5.71
CA ARG A 156 17.12 5.31 5.96
C ARG A 156 18.26 5.98 6.71
N LEU A 157 18.72 5.37 7.81
CA LEU A 157 19.82 5.90 8.61
C LEU A 157 21.15 5.91 7.84
N GLU A 158 21.47 4.87 7.05
CA GLU A 158 22.64 4.88 6.16
C GLU A 158 22.56 6.02 5.14
N THR A 159 21.40 6.21 4.52
CA THR A 159 21.17 7.27 3.53
C THR A 159 21.36 8.64 4.16
N LEU A 160 20.79 8.87 5.34
CA LEU A 160 20.98 10.11 6.10
C LEU A 160 22.46 10.33 6.42
N LYS A 161 23.16 9.31 6.94
CA LYS A 161 24.59 9.41 7.30
C LYS A 161 25.49 9.66 6.09
N ARG A 162 25.17 9.11 4.93
CA ARG A 162 25.88 9.39 3.66
C ARG A 162 25.64 10.81 3.18
N LEU A 163 24.41 11.30 3.30
CA LEU A 163 24.05 12.66 2.88
C LEU A 163 24.60 13.72 3.84
N VAL A 164 24.59 13.43 5.13
CA VAL A 164 25.07 14.32 6.20
C VAL A 164 26.11 13.59 7.07
N PRO A 165 27.38 13.46 6.62
CA PRO A 165 28.41 12.72 7.37
C PRO A 165 28.68 13.25 8.77
N THR A 166 28.41 14.53 9.00
CA THR A 166 28.61 15.21 10.29
C THR A 166 27.52 14.94 11.31
N VAL A 167 26.38 14.36 10.90
CA VAL A 167 25.28 14.03 11.83
C VAL A 167 25.78 13.05 12.91
N GLN A 168 25.49 13.36 14.15
CA GLN A 168 25.89 12.54 15.31
C GLN A 168 24.69 11.95 16.05
N ARG A 169 23.52 12.62 15.96
CA ARG A 169 22.34 12.28 16.72
C ARG A 169 21.10 12.32 15.84
N VAL A 170 20.28 11.28 15.92
CA VAL A 170 19.02 11.15 15.19
C VAL A 170 17.87 11.00 16.18
N TRP A 171 16.84 11.81 16.05
CA TRP A 171 15.60 11.70 16.78
C TRP A 171 14.67 10.75 16.03
N ALA A 172 14.47 9.56 16.59
CA ALA A 172 13.47 8.61 16.15
C ALA A 172 12.15 8.95 16.83
N ILE A 173 11.30 9.66 16.12
CA ILE A 173 9.97 10.07 16.60
C ILE A 173 9.00 8.94 16.31
N TYR A 174 8.17 8.59 17.30
CA TYR A 174 7.15 7.57 17.10
C TYR A 174 5.87 7.92 17.86
N TYR A 175 4.74 7.52 17.27
CA TYR A 175 3.43 7.64 17.88
C TYR A 175 3.13 6.38 18.69
N VAL A 176 2.83 6.55 19.97
CA VAL A 176 2.72 5.42 20.92
C VAL A 176 1.57 4.47 20.57
N ALA A 177 0.50 4.98 19.97
CA ALA A 177 -0.63 4.16 19.58
C ALA A 177 -0.45 3.45 18.20
N ASP A 178 0.71 3.63 17.54
CA ASP A 178 1.06 2.94 16.30
C ASP A 178 2.22 1.96 16.54
N PRO A 179 1.96 0.65 16.68
CA PRO A 179 2.98 -0.35 16.95
C PRO A 179 4.07 -0.42 15.88
N SER A 180 3.75 -0.16 14.59
CA SER A 180 4.75 -0.13 13.52
C SER A 180 5.75 1.00 13.73
N SER A 181 5.28 2.19 14.14
CA SER A 181 6.19 3.31 14.41
C SER A 181 7.05 3.06 15.66
N VAL A 182 6.51 2.41 16.68
CA VAL A 182 7.27 1.98 17.87
C VAL A 182 8.36 0.99 17.47
N ALA A 183 8.04 -0.03 16.68
CA ALA A 183 8.99 -1.03 16.19
C ALA A 183 10.11 -0.38 15.35
N ALA A 184 9.76 0.59 14.49
CA ALA A 184 10.72 1.34 13.69
C ALA A 184 11.69 2.18 14.56
N ALA A 185 11.21 2.83 15.62
CA ALA A 185 12.04 3.57 16.55
C ALA A 185 13.01 2.65 17.31
N TRP A 186 12.55 1.50 17.79
CA TRP A 186 13.40 0.49 18.43
C TRP A 186 14.46 -0.06 17.44
N LYS A 187 14.07 -0.27 16.19
CA LYS A 187 15.03 -0.67 15.14
C LYS A 187 16.09 0.41 14.91
N ALA A 188 15.70 1.68 14.93
CA ALA A 188 16.67 2.78 14.83
C ALA A 188 17.66 2.77 15.99
N ARG A 189 17.20 2.55 17.24
CA ARG A 189 18.07 2.40 18.42
C ARG A 189 19.05 1.23 18.29
N GLU A 190 18.58 0.08 17.79
CA GLU A 190 19.42 -1.11 17.57
C GLU A 190 20.55 -0.84 16.57
N VAL A 191 20.24 -0.19 15.44
CA VAL A 191 21.19 -0.04 14.32
C VAL A 191 22.05 1.21 14.39
N GLY A 192 21.57 2.26 15.06
CA GLY A 192 22.25 3.56 15.15
C GLY A 192 23.74 3.47 15.53
N PRO A 193 24.13 2.72 16.59
CA PRO A 193 25.52 2.58 17.03
C PRO A 193 26.46 2.06 15.92
N ARG A 194 25.98 1.13 15.07
CA ARG A 194 26.77 0.60 13.96
C ARG A 194 27.10 1.67 12.91
N LEU A 195 26.27 2.72 12.83
CA LEU A 195 26.45 3.87 11.94
C LEU A 195 27.10 5.06 12.65
N LYS A 196 27.55 4.89 13.91
CA LYS A 196 28.06 5.94 14.78
C LYS A 196 27.05 7.07 14.97
N LEU A 197 25.78 6.72 15.13
CA LEU A 197 24.66 7.62 15.40
C LEU A 197 24.11 7.36 16.81
N GLY A 198 24.05 8.40 17.62
CA GLY A 198 23.23 8.39 18.83
C GLY A 198 21.77 8.49 18.45
N VAL A 199 20.95 7.55 18.89
CA VAL A 199 19.50 7.60 18.64
C VAL A 199 18.78 8.09 19.88
N VAL A 200 17.94 9.10 19.69
CA VAL A 200 17.09 9.68 20.72
C VAL A 200 15.64 9.34 20.39
N GLU A 201 15.10 8.38 21.14
CA GLU A 201 13.70 8.01 20.99
C GLU A 201 12.79 9.11 21.53
N ARG A 202 11.75 9.46 20.77
CA ARG A 202 10.75 10.48 21.15
C ARG A 202 9.36 9.92 20.97
N ALA A 203 8.79 9.46 22.06
CA ALA A 203 7.39 9.07 22.16
C ALA A 203 6.50 10.31 22.07
N VAL A 204 5.44 10.26 21.29
CA VAL A 204 4.42 11.30 21.20
C VAL A 204 3.02 10.66 21.26
N HIS A 205 2.10 11.33 21.95
CA HIS A 205 0.71 10.92 22.07
C HIS A 205 -0.23 11.95 21.43
N THR A 206 0.21 13.19 21.32
CA THR A 206 -0.58 14.29 20.76
C THR A 206 0.28 15.21 19.89
N PRO A 207 -0.34 16.00 18.99
CA PRO A 207 0.37 17.01 18.21
C PRO A 207 1.13 18.04 19.06
N GLU A 208 0.57 18.44 20.21
CA GLU A 208 1.19 19.41 21.12
C GLU A 208 2.44 18.82 21.80
N GLU A 209 2.45 17.54 22.08
CA GLU A 209 3.65 16.84 22.57
C GLU A 209 4.75 16.82 21.51
N LEU A 210 4.37 16.54 20.25
CA LEU A 210 5.30 16.59 19.13
C LEU A 210 5.92 17.98 18.98
N GLU A 211 5.10 19.03 18.93
CA GLU A 211 5.59 20.41 18.80
C GLU A 211 6.53 20.78 19.95
N ARG A 212 6.19 20.41 21.17
CA ARG A 212 7.07 20.64 22.34
C ARG A 212 8.39 19.89 22.22
N ALA A 213 8.34 18.62 21.80
CA ALA A 213 9.55 17.82 21.61
C ALA A 213 10.49 18.46 20.58
N LEU A 214 9.94 18.91 19.45
CA LEU A 214 10.71 19.51 18.34
C LEU A 214 11.44 20.80 18.74
N LYS A 215 10.96 21.54 19.75
CA LYS A 215 11.69 22.72 20.30
C LYS A 215 13.03 22.36 20.94
N GLY A 216 13.27 21.10 21.25
CA GLY A 216 14.54 20.61 21.81
C GLY A 216 15.61 20.28 20.77
N LEU A 217 15.34 20.44 19.47
CA LEU A 217 16.28 20.19 18.40
C LEU A 217 17.48 21.15 18.47
N ARG A 218 18.67 20.65 18.13
CA ARG A 218 19.92 21.41 18.14
C ARG A 218 20.70 21.21 16.84
N PRO A 219 21.57 22.13 16.47
CA PRO A 219 22.50 21.91 15.37
C PRO A 219 23.27 20.58 15.53
N GLY A 220 23.37 19.81 14.47
CA GLY A 220 23.94 18.45 14.47
C GLY A 220 22.96 17.32 14.74
N ASP A 221 21.71 17.63 15.07
CA ASP A 221 20.62 16.64 15.07
C ASP A 221 20.15 16.32 13.66
N ALA A 222 19.45 15.20 13.54
CA ALA A 222 18.65 14.85 12.38
C ALA A 222 17.35 14.16 12.83
N LEU A 223 16.39 14.06 11.93
CA LEU A 223 15.07 13.51 12.22
C LEU A 223 14.80 12.25 11.40
N LEU A 224 14.21 11.26 12.06
CA LEU A 224 13.61 10.06 11.47
C LEU A 224 12.12 10.10 11.79
N PRO A 225 11.28 10.67 10.89
CA PRO A 225 9.83 10.67 11.05
C PRO A 225 9.24 9.27 10.94
N PRO A 226 8.10 8.98 11.62
CA PRO A 226 7.37 7.75 11.44
C PRO A 226 6.64 7.70 10.09
N ASP A 227 6.25 6.50 9.66
CA ASP A 227 5.45 6.27 8.45
C ASP A 227 3.96 6.15 8.83
N ILE A 228 3.38 7.25 9.26
CA ILE A 228 1.98 7.32 9.68
C ILE A 228 1.28 8.53 9.05
N ALA A 229 -0.03 8.42 8.83
CA ALA A 229 -0.87 9.53 8.38
C ALA A 229 -1.57 10.25 9.54
N THR A 230 -1.66 9.59 10.70
CA THR A 230 -2.40 10.08 11.87
C THR A 230 -1.80 11.38 12.40
N MET A 231 -2.64 12.34 12.74
CA MET A 231 -2.29 13.64 13.36
C MET A 231 -1.29 14.49 12.57
N ASP A 232 -1.15 14.25 11.28
CA ASP A 232 -0.25 15.03 10.41
C ASP A 232 1.23 15.07 10.88
N ILE A 233 1.62 14.10 11.69
CA ILE A 233 2.95 14.04 12.33
C ILE A 233 4.11 14.27 11.33
N PRO A 234 4.15 13.63 10.16
CA PRO A 234 5.22 13.89 9.22
C PRO A 234 5.23 15.32 8.66
N ALA A 235 4.07 15.98 8.50
CA ALA A 235 4.00 17.36 8.05
C ALA A 235 4.54 18.32 9.10
N VAL A 236 4.15 18.16 10.36
CA VAL A 236 4.68 18.96 11.49
C VAL A 236 6.19 18.77 11.61
N ILE A 237 6.70 17.56 11.44
CA ILE A 237 8.14 17.28 11.46
C ILE A 237 8.84 17.94 10.27
N LEU A 238 8.23 17.92 9.08
CA LEU A 238 8.77 18.57 7.90
C LEU A 238 8.93 20.08 8.12
N GLU A 239 7.87 20.75 8.58
CA GLU A 239 7.90 22.19 8.88
C GLU A 239 8.96 22.53 9.92
N ALA A 240 9.01 21.79 11.03
CA ALA A 240 10.01 21.99 12.07
C ALA A 240 11.45 21.75 11.57
N SER A 241 11.66 20.72 10.72
CA SER A 241 12.97 20.41 10.15
C SER A 241 13.48 21.55 9.28
N LEU A 242 12.61 22.14 8.45
CA LEU A 242 12.95 23.27 7.59
C LEU A 242 13.19 24.55 8.40
N ALA A 243 12.31 24.86 9.35
CA ALA A 243 12.45 26.04 10.22
C ALA A 243 13.73 26.01 11.06
N ALA A 244 14.07 24.85 11.62
CA ALA A 244 15.29 24.66 12.44
C ALA A 244 16.54 24.34 11.61
N ARG A 245 16.43 24.19 10.30
CA ARG A 245 17.51 23.73 9.39
C ARG A 245 18.11 22.39 9.82
N ILE A 246 17.27 21.47 10.25
CA ILE A 246 17.66 20.13 10.70
C ILE A 246 17.33 19.12 9.58
N PRO A 247 18.30 18.29 9.12
CA PRO A 247 18.04 17.29 8.09
C PRO A 247 17.10 16.21 8.58
N ALA A 248 16.16 15.78 7.72
CA ALA A 248 15.23 14.70 7.99
C ALA A 248 15.25 13.67 6.85
N VAL A 249 15.15 12.36 7.22
CA VAL A 249 14.97 11.27 6.27
C VAL A 249 13.57 10.70 6.40
N PHE A 250 12.75 10.94 5.38
CA PHE A 250 11.34 10.58 5.38
C PHE A 250 11.08 9.14 4.90
N PRO A 251 9.93 8.54 5.27
CA PRO A 251 9.58 7.18 4.89
C PRO A 251 9.18 7.02 3.41
N ALA A 252 8.74 8.08 2.73
CA ALA A 252 8.25 8.01 1.35
C ALA A 252 8.58 9.26 0.53
N ALA A 253 8.67 9.08 -0.80
CA ALA A 253 8.99 10.14 -1.76
C ALA A 253 7.97 11.29 -1.79
N LEU A 254 6.73 11.04 -1.37
CA LEU A 254 5.70 12.06 -1.19
C LEU A 254 6.22 13.26 -0.38
N TRP A 255 6.89 13.01 0.73
CA TRP A 255 7.42 14.05 1.62
C TRP A 255 8.55 14.86 1.00
N VAL A 256 9.33 14.24 0.11
CA VAL A 256 10.35 14.96 -0.67
C VAL A 256 9.68 15.92 -1.67
N GLY A 257 8.57 15.52 -2.26
CA GLY A 257 7.72 16.38 -3.09
C GLY A 257 7.19 17.61 -2.35
N HIS A 258 6.90 17.47 -1.06
CA HIS A 258 6.46 18.59 -0.19
C HIS A 258 7.60 19.40 0.42
N GLY A 259 8.86 19.13 0.09
CA GLY A 259 10.01 19.90 0.56
C GLY A 259 10.95 19.14 1.50
N GLY A 260 10.68 17.89 1.82
CA GLY A 260 11.58 17.04 2.61
C GLY A 260 12.94 16.86 1.93
N LEU A 261 14.01 16.71 2.71
CA LEU A 261 15.37 16.59 2.20
C LEU A 261 15.58 15.29 1.41
N VAL A 262 15.25 14.18 2.01
CA VAL A 262 15.51 12.84 1.46
C VAL A 262 14.49 11.85 1.98
N SER A 263 14.15 10.88 1.17
CA SER A 263 13.38 9.72 1.59
C SER A 263 13.99 8.43 1.07
N TYR A 264 13.77 7.35 1.81
CA TYR A 264 14.01 5.99 1.35
C TYR A 264 12.85 5.10 1.79
N GLY A 265 12.02 4.70 0.85
CA GLY A 265 10.82 3.95 1.18
C GLY A 265 9.96 3.62 -0.03
N PRO A 266 8.81 2.97 0.20
CA PRO A 266 7.97 2.48 -0.88
C PRO A 266 7.37 3.60 -1.74
N ASP A 267 7.19 3.26 -3.02
CA ASP A 267 6.35 4.03 -3.92
C ASP A 267 4.88 3.65 -3.65
N TYR A 268 4.09 4.57 -3.11
CA TYR A 268 2.70 4.32 -2.74
C TYR A 268 1.80 3.97 -3.93
N TYR A 269 2.06 4.57 -5.10
CA TYR A 269 1.32 4.21 -6.31
C TYR A 269 1.63 2.77 -6.72
N ALA A 270 2.91 2.39 -6.74
CA ALA A 270 3.34 1.03 -7.04
C ALA A 270 2.79 0.00 -6.04
N GLN A 271 2.68 0.35 -4.74
CA GLN A 271 2.02 -0.51 -3.76
C GLN A 271 0.54 -0.76 -4.12
N GLY A 272 -0.17 0.26 -4.60
CA GLY A 272 -1.54 0.12 -5.08
C GLY A 272 -1.64 -0.82 -6.28
N VAL A 273 -0.75 -0.66 -7.27
CA VAL A 273 -0.65 -1.57 -8.43
C VAL A 273 -0.33 -3.00 -7.99
N GLN A 274 0.62 -3.15 -7.05
CA GLN A 274 0.96 -4.46 -6.49
C GLN A 274 -0.23 -5.11 -5.78
N ALA A 275 -0.95 -4.36 -4.94
CA ALA A 275 -2.12 -4.85 -4.21
C ALA A 275 -3.26 -5.25 -5.14
N ALA A 276 -3.38 -4.64 -6.33
CA ALA A 276 -4.39 -5.02 -7.33
C ALA A 276 -4.30 -6.50 -7.71
N ARG A 277 -3.09 -7.10 -7.68
CA ARG A 277 -2.90 -8.54 -7.93
C ARG A 277 -3.60 -9.39 -6.87
N LEU A 278 -3.50 -9.02 -5.59
CA LEU A 278 -4.17 -9.70 -4.48
C LEU A 278 -5.68 -9.50 -4.55
N VAL A 279 -6.12 -8.27 -4.80
CA VAL A 279 -7.55 -7.93 -4.99
C VAL A 279 -8.15 -8.75 -6.12
N ALA A 280 -7.52 -8.77 -7.30
CA ALA A 280 -8.01 -9.53 -8.46
C ALA A 280 -8.09 -11.04 -8.19
N LYS A 281 -7.10 -11.62 -7.48
CA LYS A 281 -7.15 -13.04 -7.08
C LYS A 281 -8.35 -13.32 -6.17
N ILE A 282 -8.60 -12.46 -5.18
CA ILE A 282 -9.71 -12.63 -4.24
C ILE A 282 -11.06 -12.47 -4.95
N LEU A 283 -11.22 -11.45 -5.78
CA LEU A 283 -12.46 -11.26 -6.57
C LEU A 283 -12.74 -12.44 -7.53
N ARG A 284 -11.70 -13.17 -7.93
CA ARG A 284 -11.81 -14.41 -8.74
C ARG A 284 -11.94 -15.67 -7.92
N GLY A 285 -12.10 -15.57 -6.59
CA GLY A 285 -12.42 -16.69 -5.70
C GLY A 285 -11.29 -17.21 -4.83
N ALA A 286 -10.08 -16.62 -4.86
CA ALA A 286 -9.04 -16.95 -3.89
C ALA A 286 -9.44 -16.48 -2.48
N ARG A 287 -8.99 -17.17 -1.46
CA ARG A 287 -9.25 -16.78 -0.07
C ARG A 287 -8.09 -15.94 0.46
N ALA A 288 -8.37 -14.88 1.18
CA ALA A 288 -7.35 -13.98 1.71
C ALA A 288 -6.30 -14.70 2.57
N HIS A 289 -6.71 -15.69 3.38
CA HIS A 289 -5.80 -16.43 4.25
C HIS A 289 -4.81 -17.35 3.51
N ASP A 290 -5.05 -17.67 2.24
CA ASP A 290 -4.14 -18.47 1.40
C ASP A 290 -3.12 -17.58 0.66
N LEU A 291 -3.28 -16.26 0.73
CA LEU A 291 -2.41 -15.31 0.07
C LEU A 291 -1.43 -14.70 1.09
N PRO A 292 -0.12 -14.89 0.92
CA PRO A 292 0.85 -14.29 1.82
C PRO A 292 0.79 -12.75 1.76
N VAL A 293 1.16 -12.12 2.86
CA VAL A 293 1.46 -10.69 2.86
C VAL A 293 2.76 -10.48 2.09
N GLU A 294 2.71 -9.61 1.10
CA GLU A 294 3.88 -9.25 0.29
C GLU A 294 4.59 -8.03 0.90
N GLY A 295 5.90 -7.92 0.74
CA GLY A 295 6.60 -6.65 0.94
C GLY A 295 6.44 -5.75 -0.28
N ALA A 296 6.57 -4.43 -0.12
CA ALA A 296 6.56 -3.50 -1.24
C ALA A 296 7.69 -3.82 -2.24
N ASP A 297 7.34 -4.04 -3.50
CA ASP A 297 8.29 -4.41 -4.57
C ASP A 297 9.17 -3.24 -4.98
N LYS A 298 8.64 -2.01 -4.93
CA LYS A 298 9.33 -0.80 -5.39
C LYS A 298 9.67 0.10 -4.21
N ILE A 299 10.97 0.27 -3.97
CA ILE A 299 11.54 1.15 -2.96
C ILE A 299 12.35 2.24 -3.67
N ASP A 300 11.99 3.50 -3.45
CA ASP A 300 12.63 4.66 -4.07
C ASP A 300 13.52 5.41 -3.08
N LEU A 301 14.68 5.83 -3.57
CA LEU A 301 15.49 6.89 -2.98
C LEU A 301 15.14 8.21 -3.68
N ALA A 302 14.51 9.14 -2.97
CA ALA A 302 14.23 10.47 -3.49
C ALA A 302 15.03 11.54 -2.74
N VAL A 303 15.55 12.54 -3.46
CA VAL A 303 16.37 13.63 -2.90
C VAL A 303 15.89 14.98 -3.42
N ASN A 304 15.73 15.96 -2.53
CA ASN A 304 15.39 17.34 -2.87
C ASN A 304 16.65 18.19 -2.87
N LEU A 305 17.08 18.60 -4.05
CA LEU A 305 18.31 19.41 -4.21
C LEU A 305 18.12 20.85 -3.74
N LYS A 306 16.89 21.41 -3.84
CA LYS A 306 16.59 22.74 -3.28
C LYS A 306 16.70 22.74 -1.77
N THR A 307 16.10 21.73 -1.13
CA THR A 307 16.18 21.59 0.33
C THR A 307 17.61 21.29 0.79
N ALA A 308 18.35 20.46 0.07
CA ALA A 308 19.77 20.25 0.37
C ALA A 308 20.55 21.56 0.34
N SER A 309 20.38 22.36 -0.73
CA SER A 309 21.01 23.70 -0.84
C SER A 309 20.57 24.64 0.29
N PHE A 310 19.27 24.66 0.61
CA PHE A 310 18.72 25.48 1.71
C PHE A 310 19.34 25.12 3.07
N LEU A 311 19.62 23.82 3.28
CA LEU A 311 20.28 23.31 4.50
C LEU A 311 21.81 23.46 4.45
N GLY A 312 22.38 24.03 3.38
CA GLY A 312 23.83 24.14 3.20
C GLY A 312 24.54 22.81 2.95
N LEU A 313 23.81 21.81 2.44
CA LEU A 313 24.35 20.47 2.21
C LEU A 313 24.74 20.27 0.73
N THR A 314 25.90 19.67 0.52
CA THR A 314 26.31 19.18 -0.80
C THR A 314 25.97 17.71 -0.92
N VAL A 315 25.06 17.38 -1.85
CA VAL A 315 24.66 15.97 -2.05
C VAL A 315 25.80 15.18 -2.71
N PRO A 316 26.33 14.14 -2.06
CA PRO A 316 27.44 13.34 -2.62
C PRO A 316 27.03 12.69 -3.96
N ARG A 317 27.99 12.64 -4.91
CA ARG A 317 27.78 12.01 -6.21
C ARG A 317 27.27 10.57 -6.11
N THR A 318 27.71 9.82 -5.10
CA THR A 318 27.25 8.44 -4.83
C THR A 318 25.78 8.35 -4.44
N VAL A 319 25.22 9.40 -3.83
CA VAL A 319 23.79 9.51 -3.52
C VAL A 319 23.01 9.89 -4.77
N LEU A 320 23.50 10.91 -5.53
CA LEU A 320 22.86 11.34 -6.78
C LEU A 320 22.72 10.20 -7.81
N LEU A 321 23.75 9.37 -7.97
CA LEU A 321 23.74 8.24 -8.91
C LEU A 321 22.81 7.09 -8.49
N ARG A 322 22.38 7.06 -7.24
CA ARG A 322 21.48 6.05 -6.70
C ARG A 322 20.03 6.56 -6.52
N ALA A 323 19.85 7.85 -6.65
CA ALA A 323 18.53 8.45 -6.48
C ALA A 323 17.63 8.06 -7.67
N ASP A 324 16.48 7.48 -7.35
CA ASP A 324 15.42 7.17 -8.30
C ASP A 324 14.67 8.43 -8.70
N ARG A 325 14.61 9.42 -7.78
CA ARG A 325 13.94 10.70 -8.00
C ARG A 325 14.79 11.86 -7.48
N LEU A 326 14.95 12.90 -8.33
CA LEU A 326 15.61 14.15 -7.97
C LEU A 326 14.63 15.30 -8.14
N GLN A 327 14.30 15.97 -7.02
CA GLN A 327 13.54 17.21 -6.99
C GLN A 327 14.53 18.38 -7.17
N ARG A 328 14.30 19.20 -8.20
CA ARG A 328 15.12 20.38 -8.55
C ARG A 328 14.38 21.67 -8.30
#